data_4dd3b250f890c615135577b474cd3164
#
_entry.id   4dd3b250f890c615135577b474cd3164
#
_cell.length_a   1.000
_cell.length_b   1.000
_cell.length_c   1.000
_cell.angle_alpha   90.00
_cell.angle_beta   90.00
_cell.angle_gamma   90.00
#
_symmetry.space_group_name_H-M   'P 1'
#
loop_
_entity.id
_entity.type
_entity.pdbx_description
1 polymer ?
#
loop_
_entity_poly.entity_id
_entity_poly.type
_entity_poly.pdbx_seq_one_letter_code
_entity_poly.pdbx_strand_id
1 'polypeptide(L)'
;MTLLASLRDWLKAQQLDAVLLSSRQNKQPHLGISTGSGYVVISRESAHILVDSRYYADVEARTQGYQLHLLDAMHTLATIVRQIIADEQLQTLGFEGQQVSWETAHRWKSELNAKLVSATPDVLRQIKTPEEVEKIRLACGIADRGAQHIRRFIQAGMSECEIAAELEWFMRQQGAEKASFDTIVASGWRGALPHGKASDKIVTAGEFVTLDFGALYQATALI
;
A
#
# COMPACT_ATOMS: atom_id res chain seq x y z
N MET A 1 -15.19 11.72 -10.61
CA MET A 1 -15.33 10.34 -11.13
C MET A 1 -15.00 9.42 -9.98
N THR A 2 -15.79 8.36 -9.73
CA THR A 2 -15.50 7.41 -8.65
C THR A 2 -14.33 6.49 -9.04
N LEU A 3 -13.64 5.93 -8.06
CA LEU A 3 -12.54 4.97 -8.29
C LEU A 3 -12.98 3.78 -9.17
N LEU A 4 -14.19 3.24 -8.92
CA LEU A 4 -14.76 2.16 -9.72
C LEU A 4 -15.02 2.58 -11.18
N ALA A 5 -15.50 3.80 -11.39
CA ALA A 5 -15.73 4.30 -12.75
C ALA A 5 -14.43 4.44 -13.53
N SER A 6 -13.39 5.03 -12.91
CA SER A 6 -12.06 5.16 -13.53
C SER A 6 -11.46 3.80 -13.90
N LEU A 7 -11.64 2.81 -13.01
CA LEU A 7 -11.11 1.47 -13.23
C LEU A 7 -11.89 0.73 -14.33
N ARG A 8 -13.22 0.91 -14.41
CA ARG A 8 -14.03 0.35 -15.49
C ARG A 8 -13.71 0.96 -16.84
N ASP A 9 -13.46 2.28 -16.91
CA ASP A 9 -13.02 2.92 -18.15
C ASP A 9 -11.64 2.42 -18.58
N TRP A 10 -10.73 2.20 -17.61
CA TRP A 10 -9.44 1.59 -17.86
C TRP A 10 -9.58 0.15 -18.38
N LEU A 11 -10.46 -0.68 -17.79
CA LEU A 11 -10.73 -2.04 -18.28
C LEU A 11 -11.17 -2.03 -19.75
N LYS A 12 -12.07 -1.12 -20.13
CA LYS A 12 -12.51 -0.96 -21.53
C LYS A 12 -11.32 -0.61 -22.44
N ALA A 13 -10.50 0.37 -22.03
CA ALA A 13 -9.32 0.79 -22.79
C ALA A 13 -8.29 -0.35 -22.97
N GLN A 14 -8.14 -1.22 -21.96
CA GLN A 14 -7.25 -2.38 -21.99
C GLN A 14 -7.89 -3.61 -22.67
N GLN A 15 -9.14 -3.54 -23.11
CA GLN A 15 -9.90 -4.66 -23.66
C GLN A 15 -9.99 -5.88 -22.71
N LEU A 16 -10.10 -5.59 -21.41
CA LEU A 16 -10.26 -6.57 -20.35
C LEU A 16 -11.72 -6.62 -19.87
N ASP A 17 -12.21 -7.83 -19.56
CA ASP A 17 -13.54 -7.99 -18.98
C ASP A 17 -13.54 -7.72 -17.49
N ALA A 18 -12.47 -8.13 -16.79
CA ALA A 18 -12.29 -7.89 -15.37
C ALA A 18 -10.81 -7.78 -15.00
N VAL A 19 -10.52 -7.34 -13.76
CA VAL A 19 -9.19 -7.37 -13.15
C VAL A 19 -9.25 -7.94 -11.74
N LEU A 20 -8.27 -8.78 -11.41
CA LEU A 20 -8.00 -9.30 -10.07
C LEU A 20 -6.88 -8.47 -9.43
N LEU A 21 -7.22 -7.71 -8.39
CA LEU A 21 -6.30 -6.91 -7.61
C LEU A 21 -5.84 -7.70 -6.38
N SER A 22 -4.55 -7.84 -6.22
CA SER A 22 -3.88 -8.58 -5.15
C SER A 22 -2.94 -7.71 -4.33
N SER A 23 -2.34 -6.68 -4.93
CA SER A 23 -1.43 -5.79 -4.26
C SER A 23 -2.16 -4.95 -3.20
N ARG A 24 -1.46 -4.66 -2.10
CA ARG A 24 -2.00 -3.81 -1.03
C ARG A 24 -2.43 -2.45 -1.56
N GLN A 25 -1.62 -1.85 -2.42
CA GLN A 25 -1.82 -0.49 -2.93
C GLN A 25 -3.08 -0.37 -3.78
N ASN A 26 -3.35 -1.37 -4.62
CA ASN A 26 -4.50 -1.31 -5.53
C ASN A 26 -5.80 -1.83 -4.91
N LYS A 27 -5.74 -2.77 -3.95
CA LYS A 27 -6.96 -3.26 -3.28
C LYS A 27 -7.41 -2.40 -2.09
N GLN A 28 -6.48 -1.77 -1.37
CA GLN A 28 -6.80 -1.00 -0.16
C GLN A 28 -7.86 0.10 -0.35
N PRO A 29 -7.87 0.88 -1.43
CA PRO A 29 -8.92 1.88 -1.68
C PRO A 29 -10.32 1.27 -1.80
N HIS A 30 -10.43 0.01 -2.22
CA HIS A 30 -11.69 -0.73 -2.33
C HIS A 30 -12.12 -1.39 -1.02
N LEU A 31 -11.15 -1.85 -0.23
CA LEU A 31 -11.41 -2.51 1.05
C LEU A 31 -11.78 -1.54 2.18
N GLY A 32 -11.41 -0.26 2.06
CA GLY A 32 -11.55 0.72 3.14
C GLY A 32 -10.66 0.45 4.37
N ILE A 33 -9.84 -0.60 4.32
CA ILE A 33 -8.91 -1.00 5.38
C ILE A 33 -7.53 -1.33 4.81
N SER A 34 -6.50 -1.22 5.65
CA SER A 34 -5.14 -1.63 5.30
C SER A 34 -4.89 -3.08 5.71
N THR A 35 -4.87 -3.99 4.74
CA THR A 35 -4.58 -5.40 4.99
C THR A 35 -3.61 -5.99 3.96
N GLY A 36 -2.74 -6.89 4.40
CA GLY A 36 -1.93 -7.74 3.51
C GLY A 36 -2.72 -8.86 2.85
N SER A 37 -3.89 -9.22 3.40
CA SER A 37 -4.74 -10.31 2.94
C SER A 37 -5.88 -9.83 2.03
N GLY A 38 -6.57 -10.77 1.38
CA GLY A 38 -7.74 -10.51 0.54
C GLY A 38 -7.42 -10.11 -0.90
N TYR A 39 -8.49 -10.06 -1.70
CA TYR A 39 -8.44 -9.76 -3.13
C TYR A 39 -9.65 -8.90 -3.52
N VAL A 40 -9.55 -8.21 -4.63
CA VAL A 40 -10.67 -7.48 -5.21
C VAL A 40 -10.79 -7.89 -6.68
N VAL A 41 -11.97 -8.26 -7.13
CA VAL A 41 -12.27 -8.52 -8.54
C VAL A 41 -13.23 -7.44 -9.00
N ILE A 42 -12.89 -6.73 -10.06
CA ILE A 42 -13.73 -5.69 -10.63
C ILE A 42 -13.93 -6.01 -12.09
N SER A 43 -15.18 -6.18 -12.47
CA SER A 43 -15.61 -6.31 -13.86
C SER A 43 -16.20 -5.00 -14.37
N ARG A 44 -16.62 -5.00 -15.63
CA ARG A 44 -17.31 -3.85 -16.21
C ARG A 44 -18.63 -3.53 -15.52
N GLU A 45 -19.27 -4.52 -14.90
CA GLU A 45 -20.61 -4.40 -14.30
C GLU A 45 -20.62 -4.58 -12.79
N SER A 46 -19.83 -5.49 -12.26
CA SER A 46 -19.79 -5.84 -10.84
C SER A 46 -18.49 -5.45 -10.15
N ALA A 47 -18.48 -5.57 -8.84
CA ALA A 47 -17.28 -5.43 -8.01
C ALA A 47 -17.39 -6.38 -6.80
N HIS A 48 -16.34 -7.15 -6.57
CA HIS A 48 -16.29 -8.20 -5.56
C HIS A 48 -15.09 -8.00 -4.65
N ILE A 49 -15.30 -8.18 -3.36
CA ILE A 49 -14.25 -8.20 -2.34
C ILE A 49 -14.19 -9.60 -1.73
N LEU A 50 -12.99 -10.17 -1.68
CA LEU A 50 -12.74 -11.50 -1.14
C LEU A 50 -11.79 -11.38 0.05
N VAL A 51 -12.26 -11.62 1.27
CA VAL A 51 -11.48 -11.52 2.49
C VAL A 51 -11.77 -12.70 3.42
N ASP A 52 -10.80 -13.03 4.28
CA ASP A 52 -11.01 -14.04 5.33
C ASP A 52 -11.80 -13.47 6.52
N SER A 53 -12.18 -14.35 7.45
CA SER A 53 -13.03 -14.02 8.60
C SER A 53 -12.46 -12.91 9.50
N ARG A 54 -11.14 -12.69 9.51
CA ARG A 54 -10.50 -11.65 10.33
C ARG A 54 -10.88 -10.24 9.90
N TYR A 55 -11.21 -10.08 8.61
CA TYR A 55 -11.48 -8.77 8.00
C TYR A 55 -12.91 -8.61 7.53
N TYR A 56 -13.70 -9.69 7.50
CA TYR A 56 -15.03 -9.71 6.89
C TYR A 56 -15.96 -8.64 7.47
N ALA A 57 -16.14 -8.62 8.79
CA ALA A 57 -17.02 -7.68 9.46
C ALA A 57 -16.58 -6.22 9.33
N ASP A 58 -15.26 -5.96 9.36
CA ASP A 58 -14.71 -4.60 9.23
C ASP A 58 -14.88 -4.06 7.79
N VAL A 59 -14.67 -4.92 6.79
CA VAL A 59 -14.90 -4.57 5.38
C VAL A 59 -16.39 -4.38 5.09
N GLU A 60 -17.25 -5.25 5.59
CA GLU A 60 -18.71 -5.16 5.44
C GLU A 60 -19.24 -3.81 5.95
N ALA A 61 -18.77 -3.36 7.11
CA ALA A 61 -19.18 -2.09 7.71
C ALA A 61 -18.72 -0.85 6.93
N ARG A 62 -17.68 -0.97 6.09
CA ARG A 62 -17.04 0.17 5.42
C ARG A 62 -17.26 0.25 3.92
N THR A 63 -17.71 -0.84 3.28
CA THR A 63 -17.81 -0.91 1.83
C THR A 63 -19.26 -0.92 1.37
N GLN A 64 -19.54 -0.16 0.31
CA GLN A 64 -20.84 -0.14 -0.35
C GLN A 64 -20.68 -0.39 -1.85
N GLY A 65 -21.62 -1.09 -2.45
CA GLY A 65 -21.60 -1.38 -3.89
C GLY A 65 -20.65 -2.52 -4.29
N TYR A 66 -20.18 -3.31 -3.31
CA TYR A 66 -19.40 -4.52 -3.54
C TYR A 66 -20.17 -5.75 -3.08
N GLN A 67 -19.97 -6.87 -3.79
CA GLN A 67 -20.36 -8.19 -3.31
C GLN A 67 -19.21 -8.74 -2.45
N LEU A 68 -19.49 -9.01 -1.18
CA LEU A 68 -18.49 -9.48 -0.23
C LEU A 68 -18.51 -11.01 -0.14
N HIS A 69 -17.33 -11.61 -0.28
CA HIS A 69 -17.13 -13.06 -0.23
C HIS A 69 -16.18 -13.43 0.92
N LEU A 70 -16.56 -14.46 1.68
CA LEU A 70 -15.70 -15.03 2.71
C LEU A 70 -14.72 -16.02 2.09
N LEU A 71 -13.43 -15.80 2.30
CA LEU A 71 -12.39 -16.77 1.99
C LEU A 71 -12.22 -17.74 3.17
N ASP A 72 -12.43 -19.02 2.90
CA ASP A 72 -12.19 -20.11 3.83
C ASP A 72 -11.70 -21.38 3.13
N ALA A 73 -11.66 -22.52 3.83
CA ALA A 73 -11.19 -23.77 3.27
C ALA A 73 -12.08 -24.31 2.12
N MET A 74 -13.37 -23.99 2.13
CA MET A 74 -14.33 -24.42 1.11
C MET A 74 -14.46 -23.38 -0.01
N HIS A 75 -14.34 -22.11 0.33
CA HIS A 75 -14.49 -20.97 -0.57
C HIS A 75 -13.12 -20.34 -0.82
N THR A 76 -12.31 -21.02 -1.63
CA THR A 76 -10.96 -20.53 -2.01
C THR A 76 -11.04 -19.40 -3.03
N LEU A 77 -9.95 -18.64 -3.20
CA LEU A 77 -9.84 -17.66 -4.27
C LEU A 77 -10.27 -18.24 -5.63
N ALA A 78 -9.72 -19.40 -6.00
CA ALA A 78 -10.00 -20.03 -7.28
C ALA A 78 -11.48 -20.43 -7.43
N THR A 79 -12.10 -20.93 -6.37
CA THR A 79 -13.53 -21.31 -6.38
C THR A 79 -14.42 -20.09 -6.61
N ILE A 80 -14.19 -19.01 -5.84
CA ILE A 80 -15.01 -17.79 -5.95
C ILE A 80 -14.78 -17.12 -7.32
N VAL A 81 -13.53 -16.95 -7.74
CA VAL A 81 -13.22 -16.25 -8.99
C VAL A 81 -13.75 -17.05 -10.20
N ARG A 82 -13.68 -18.39 -10.19
CA ARG A 82 -14.32 -19.21 -11.23
C ARG A 82 -15.83 -19.01 -11.30
N GLN A 83 -16.50 -18.89 -10.15
CA GLN A 83 -17.92 -18.61 -10.13
C GLN A 83 -18.23 -17.23 -10.75
N ILE A 84 -17.50 -16.19 -10.38
CA ILE A 84 -17.64 -14.85 -10.97
C ILE A 84 -17.42 -14.89 -12.48
N ILE A 85 -16.36 -15.59 -12.95
CA ILE A 85 -16.07 -15.75 -14.36
C ILE A 85 -17.25 -16.42 -15.11
N ALA A 86 -17.84 -17.46 -14.50
CA ALA A 86 -18.95 -18.19 -15.11
C ALA A 86 -20.24 -17.35 -15.13
N ASP A 87 -20.59 -16.73 -14.02
CA ASP A 87 -21.82 -15.94 -13.87
C ASP A 87 -21.84 -14.73 -14.80
N GLU A 88 -20.68 -14.08 -14.98
CA GLU A 88 -20.54 -12.89 -15.82
C GLU A 88 -19.98 -13.20 -17.24
N GLN A 89 -19.75 -14.46 -17.56
CA GLN A 89 -19.24 -14.93 -18.84
C GLN A 89 -17.92 -14.25 -19.27
N LEU A 90 -17.03 -13.98 -18.29
CA LEU A 90 -15.76 -13.27 -18.52
C LEU A 90 -14.80 -14.14 -19.35
N GLN A 91 -14.25 -13.58 -20.42
CA GLN A 91 -13.27 -14.25 -21.28
C GLN A 91 -11.84 -13.89 -20.91
N THR A 92 -11.64 -12.65 -20.43
CA THR A 92 -10.33 -12.10 -20.09
C THR A 92 -10.30 -11.60 -18.66
N LEU A 93 -9.28 -11.99 -17.89
CA LEU A 93 -9.04 -11.53 -16.52
C LEU A 93 -7.65 -10.92 -16.44
N GLY A 94 -7.59 -9.62 -16.22
CA GLY A 94 -6.35 -8.92 -15.90
C GLY A 94 -5.85 -9.30 -14.52
N PHE A 95 -4.54 -9.35 -14.32
CA PHE A 95 -3.91 -9.51 -13.01
C PHE A 95 -2.64 -8.66 -12.92
N GLU A 96 -2.23 -8.31 -11.73
CA GLU A 96 -1.06 -7.45 -11.46
C GLU A 96 0.25 -8.22 -11.67
N GLY A 97 0.66 -8.38 -12.92
CA GLY A 97 1.82 -9.20 -13.28
C GLY A 97 3.16 -8.76 -12.68
N GLN A 98 3.28 -7.50 -12.27
CA GLN A 98 4.46 -7.00 -11.57
C GLN A 98 4.48 -7.34 -10.06
N GLN A 99 3.33 -7.74 -9.50
CA GLN A 99 3.14 -8.00 -8.07
C GLN A 99 2.95 -9.50 -7.77
N VAL A 100 2.50 -10.24 -8.76
CA VAL A 100 2.19 -11.67 -8.62
C VAL A 100 3.39 -12.50 -9.04
N SER A 101 3.81 -13.46 -8.19
CA SER A 101 4.91 -14.35 -8.53
C SER A 101 4.56 -15.21 -9.75
N TRP A 102 5.58 -15.63 -10.49
CA TRP A 102 5.44 -16.54 -11.63
C TRP A 102 4.64 -17.80 -11.26
N GLU A 103 4.96 -18.41 -10.13
CA GLU A 103 4.30 -19.62 -9.65
C GLU A 103 2.80 -19.39 -9.39
N THR A 104 2.46 -18.28 -8.75
CA THR A 104 1.07 -17.90 -8.50
C THR A 104 0.31 -17.65 -9.81
N ALA A 105 0.91 -16.93 -10.74
CA ALA A 105 0.31 -16.67 -12.05
C ALA A 105 0.11 -17.97 -12.84
N HIS A 106 1.09 -18.89 -12.79
CA HIS A 106 1.01 -20.19 -13.45
C HIS A 106 -0.11 -21.06 -12.85
N ARG A 107 -0.24 -21.08 -11.52
CA ARG A 107 -1.33 -21.75 -10.82
C ARG A 107 -2.70 -21.15 -11.20
N TRP A 108 -2.85 -19.84 -11.18
CA TRP A 108 -4.09 -19.19 -11.60
C TRP A 108 -4.45 -19.51 -13.06
N LYS A 109 -3.44 -19.59 -13.93
CA LYS A 109 -3.67 -19.97 -15.34
C LYS A 109 -4.25 -21.38 -15.49
N SER A 110 -3.92 -22.31 -14.59
CA SER A 110 -4.47 -23.66 -14.60
C SER A 110 -5.82 -23.78 -13.87
N GLU A 111 -6.06 -22.89 -12.89
CA GLU A 111 -7.24 -22.96 -12.01
C GLU A 111 -8.41 -22.09 -12.49
N LEU A 112 -8.14 -20.97 -13.16
CA LEU A 112 -9.17 -20.01 -13.54
C LEU A 112 -9.56 -20.20 -15.02
N ASN A 113 -10.85 -20.29 -15.28
CA ASN A 113 -11.41 -20.55 -16.62
C ASN A 113 -11.51 -19.28 -17.48
N ALA A 114 -10.48 -18.43 -17.48
CA ALA A 114 -10.40 -17.24 -18.31
C ALA A 114 -8.98 -17.04 -18.84
N LYS A 115 -8.83 -16.28 -19.92
CA LYS A 115 -7.53 -15.86 -20.41
C LYS A 115 -6.92 -14.84 -19.45
N LEU A 116 -5.84 -15.23 -18.76
CA LEU A 116 -5.10 -14.30 -17.89
C LEU A 116 -4.23 -13.35 -18.72
N VAL A 117 -4.32 -12.07 -18.39
CA VAL A 117 -3.56 -11.00 -19.05
C VAL A 117 -2.82 -10.18 -17.98
N SER A 118 -1.51 -10.02 -18.12
CA SER A 118 -0.75 -9.12 -17.26
C SER A 118 -1.23 -7.68 -17.46
N ALA A 119 -1.58 -7.01 -16.37
CA ALA A 119 -2.15 -5.68 -16.36
C ALA A 119 -1.48 -4.79 -15.31
N THR A 120 -1.50 -3.48 -15.53
CA THR A 120 -0.83 -2.50 -14.66
C THR A 120 -1.84 -1.41 -14.25
N PRO A 121 -2.76 -1.70 -13.31
CA PRO A 121 -3.74 -0.70 -12.84
C PRO A 121 -3.09 0.45 -12.06
N ASP A 122 -1.82 0.32 -11.66
CA ASP A 122 -1.04 1.37 -10.98
C ASP A 122 -1.04 2.72 -11.69
N VAL A 123 -1.21 2.73 -13.01
CA VAL A 123 -1.34 3.94 -13.82
C VAL A 123 -2.47 4.85 -13.32
N LEU A 124 -3.54 4.27 -12.77
CA LEU A 124 -4.68 5.01 -12.24
C LEU A 124 -4.35 5.80 -10.96
N ARG A 125 -3.30 5.39 -10.23
CA ARG A 125 -2.84 6.05 -9.01
C ARG A 125 -1.75 7.12 -9.24
N GLN A 126 -1.31 7.28 -10.49
CA GLN A 126 -0.30 8.32 -10.81
C GLN A 126 -0.88 9.72 -10.62
N ILE A 127 -2.16 9.91 -10.94
CA ILE A 127 -2.86 11.16 -10.70
C ILE A 127 -3.68 11.02 -9.42
N LYS A 128 -3.34 11.83 -8.40
CA LYS A 128 -3.96 11.79 -7.08
C LYS A 128 -5.26 12.55 -7.04
N THR A 129 -6.24 12.04 -6.32
CA THR A 129 -7.47 12.76 -6.01
C THR A 129 -7.18 13.92 -5.04
N PRO A 130 -8.09 14.92 -4.92
CA PRO A 130 -7.94 15.99 -3.91
C PRO A 130 -7.79 15.46 -2.48
N GLU A 131 -8.50 14.37 -2.13
CA GLU A 131 -8.39 13.74 -0.81
C GLU A 131 -7.03 13.07 -0.60
N GLU A 132 -6.49 12.41 -1.62
CA GLU A 132 -5.14 11.83 -1.56
C GLU A 132 -4.07 12.92 -1.44
N VAL A 133 -4.22 14.02 -2.19
CA VAL A 133 -3.33 15.18 -2.07
C VAL A 133 -3.36 15.76 -0.65
N GLU A 134 -4.54 15.83 -0.01
CA GLU A 134 -4.64 16.34 1.35
C GLU A 134 -3.97 15.39 2.36
N LYS A 135 -4.11 14.08 2.20
CA LYS A 135 -3.40 13.10 3.03
C LYS A 135 -1.88 13.22 2.89
N ILE A 136 -1.38 13.41 1.67
CA ILE A 136 0.04 13.66 1.42
C ILE A 136 0.48 14.95 2.13
N ARG A 137 -0.30 16.03 2.02
CA ARG A 137 0.01 17.30 2.70
C ARG A 137 0.10 17.14 4.22
N LEU A 138 -0.82 16.37 4.82
CA LEU A 138 -0.79 16.08 6.24
C LEU A 138 0.44 15.25 6.63
N ALA A 139 0.80 14.24 5.84
CA ALA A 139 2.02 13.47 6.04
C ALA A 139 3.28 14.35 5.95
N CYS A 140 3.36 15.25 4.95
CA CYS A 140 4.42 16.25 4.83
C CYS A 140 4.50 17.13 6.10
N GLY A 141 3.37 17.65 6.57
CA GLY A 141 3.34 18.49 7.76
C GLY A 141 3.80 17.77 9.03
N ILE A 142 3.57 16.45 9.14
CA ILE A 142 4.12 15.64 10.24
C ILE A 142 5.65 15.57 10.13
N ALA A 143 6.18 15.27 8.94
CA ALA A 143 7.61 15.18 8.70
C ALA A 143 8.31 16.54 8.95
N ASP A 144 7.72 17.65 8.49
CA ASP A 144 8.24 19.01 8.73
C ASP A 144 8.34 19.33 10.21
N ARG A 145 7.31 18.99 11.01
CA ARG A 145 7.37 19.16 12.48
C ARG A 145 8.43 18.24 13.10
N GLY A 146 8.57 17.01 12.59
CA GLY A 146 9.63 16.08 12.97
C GLY A 146 11.02 16.67 12.73
N ALA A 147 11.26 17.26 11.55
CA ALA A 147 12.52 17.92 11.21
C ALA A 147 12.83 19.09 12.14
N GLN A 148 11.82 19.92 12.46
CA GLN A 148 11.99 21.05 13.39
C GLN A 148 12.29 20.58 14.82
N HIS A 149 11.63 19.51 15.27
CA HIS A 149 11.85 18.94 16.59
C HIS A 149 13.26 18.35 16.71
N ILE A 150 13.64 17.46 15.79
CA ILE A 150 14.90 16.73 15.88
C ILE A 150 16.13 17.64 15.78
N ARG A 151 16.06 18.73 15.01
CA ARG A 151 17.12 19.74 14.95
C ARG A 151 17.46 20.38 16.30
N ARG A 152 16.47 20.43 17.23
CA ARG A 152 16.66 20.99 18.57
C ARG A 152 17.04 19.93 19.58
N PHE A 153 16.73 18.68 19.27
CA PHE A 153 16.97 17.54 20.17
C PHE A 153 18.40 17.00 20.05
N ILE A 154 18.94 16.91 18.84
CA ILE A 154 20.27 16.32 18.58
C ILE A 154 21.37 17.04 19.36
N GLN A 155 22.13 16.27 20.12
CA GLN A 155 23.31 16.74 20.87
C GLN A 155 24.47 15.76 20.67
N ALA A 156 25.70 16.27 20.76
CA ALA A 156 26.88 15.42 20.84
C ALA A 156 26.78 14.49 22.04
N GLY A 157 27.19 13.25 21.86
CA GLY A 157 27.08 12.20 22.88
C GLY A 157 25.88 11.27 22.73
N MET A 158 24.89 11.63 21.89
CA MET A 158 23.78 10.75 21.56
C MET A 158 24.19 9.73 20.50
N SER A 159 23.60 8.54 20.52
CA SER A 159 23.70 7.57 19.44
C SER A 159 22.76 7.89 18.29
N GLU A 160 23.07 7.43 17.09
CA GLU A 160 22.17 7.54 15.93
C GLU A 160 20.82 6.85 16.20
N CYS A 161 20.83 5.71 16.93
CA CYS A 161 19.62 4.99 17.33
C CYS A 161 18.72 5.80 18.26
N GLU A 162 19.27 6.53 19.24
CA GLU A 162 18.50 7.42 20.13
C GLU A 162 17.82 8.54 19.34
N ILE A 163 18.53 9.12 18.39
CA ILE A 163 18.00 10.18 17.51
C ILE A 163 16.87 9.62 16.64
N ALA A 164 17.03 8.45 16.04
CA ALA A 164 16.00 7.82 15.21
C ALA A 164 14.74 7.48 16.04
N ALA A 165 14.92 6.91 17.24
CA ALA A 165 13.82 6.57 18.13
C ALA A 165 13.01 7.79 18.55
N GLU A 166 13.67 8.88 18.91
CA GLU A 166 13.01 10.15 19.25
C GLU A 166 12.21 10.72 18.08
N LEU A 167 12.79 10.74 16.89
CA LEU A 167 12.14 11.25 15.69
C LEU A 167 10.88 10.44 15.33
N GLU A 168 10.95 9.12 15.37
CA GLU A 168 9.81 8.24 15.10
C GLU A 168 8.71 8.39 16.16
N TRP A 169 9.10 8.45 17.42
CA TRP A 169 8.17 8.67 18.53
C TRP A 169 7.44 10.01 18.38
N PHE A 170 8.18 11.08 18.09
CA PHE A 170 7.59 12.41 17.88
C PHE A 170 6.62 12.42 16.70
N MET A 171 6.99 11.84 15.56
CA MET A 171 6.10 11.74 14.39
C MET A 171 4.80 10.99 14.71
N ARG A 172 4.87 9.92 15.53
CA ARG A 172 3.68 9.20 16.00
C ARG A 172 2.79 10.08 16.88
N GLN A 173 3.36 10.88 17.78
CA GLN A 173 2.59 11.86 18.57
C GLN A 173 1.90 12.90 17.68
N GLN A 174 2.49 13.23 16.54
CA GLN A 174 1.90 14.16 15.57
C GLN A 174 0.85 13.50 14.65
N GLY A 175 0.53 12.24 14.83
CA GLY A 175 -0.51 11.52 14.13
C GLY A 175 -0.03 10.55 13.04
N ALA A 176 1.28 10.32 12.89
CA ALA A 176 1.77 9.26 12.02
C ALA A 176 1.39 7.87 12.54
N GLU A 177 0.97 6.96 11.67
CA GLU A 177 0.78 5.54 12.00
C GLU A 177 2.12 4.88 12.34
N LYS A 178 3.14 5.22 11.58
CA LYS A 178 4.53 4.77 11.72
C LYS A 178 5.43 5.56 10.77
N ALA A 179 6.74 5.30 10.84
CA ALA A 179 7.65 5.71 9.77
C ALA A 179 7.26 5.04 8.44
N SER A 180 7.42 5.73 7.33
CA SER A 180 7.08 5.22 5.99
C SER A 180 8.12 4.22 5.47
N PHE A 181 9.35 4.32 5.94
CA PHE A 181 10.47 3.41 5.72
C PHE A 181 11.39 3.45 6.94
N ASP A 182 12.45 2.61 6.95
CA ASP A 182 13.42 2.57 8.04
C ASP A 182 14.16 3.90 8.13
N THR A 183 14.01 4.61 9.25
CA THR A 183 14.61 5.93 9.48
C THR A 183 16.14 5.86 9.37
N ILE A 184 16.72 6.70 8.53
CA ILE A 184 18.16 6.85 8.39
C ILE A 184 18.62 7.99 9.28
N VAL A 185 19.58 7.67 10.16
CA VAL A 185 20.37 8.64 10.91
C VAL A 185 21.82 8.22 10.76
N ALA A 186 22.60 8.98 10.02
CA ALA A 186 23.99 8.65 9.71
C ALA A 186 24.89 9.86 9.94
N SER A 187 25.80 9.74 10.90
CA SER A 187 26.66 10.84 11.34
C SER A 187 28.11 10.67 10.90
N GLY A 188 28.82 11.80 10.69
CA GLY A 188 30.21 11.84 10.29
C GLY A 188 30.44 11.06 8.99
N TRP A 189 31.43 10.14 8.98
CA TRP A 189 31.74 9.33 7.81
C TRP A 189 30.60 8.43 7.33
N ARG A 190 29.66 8.06 8.24
CA ARG A 190 28.49 7.24 7.88
C ARG A 190 27.49 8.00 7.00
N GLY A 191 27.51 9.34 7.04
CA GLY A 191 26.70 10.18 6.14
C GLY A 191 26.97 9.97 4.65
N ALA A 192 28.10 9.31 4.31
CA ALA A 192 28.39 8.90 2.93
C ALA A 192 27.69 7.59 2.52
N LEU A 193 26.97 6.92 3.42
CA LEU A 193 26.24 5.69 3.16
C LEU A 193 24.78 6.02 2.76
N PRO A 194 24.36 5.81 1.50
CA PRO A 194 23.02 6.18 1.05
C PRO A 194 21.89 5.49 1.83
N HIS A 195 22.15 4.30 2.38
CA HIS A 195 21.21 3.52 3.17
C HIS A 195 21.74 3.23 4.57
N GLY A 196 22.45 4.20 5.16
CA GLY A 196 23.04 4.12 6.49
C GLY A 196 22.00 4.14 7.58
N LYS A 197 21.37 2.98 7.88
CA LYS A 197 20.43 2.85 9.01
C LYS A 197 21.09 3.33 10.29
N ALA A 198 20.27 3.89 11.19
CA ALA A 198 20.73 4.30 12.51
C ALA A 198 21.48 3.17 13.24
N SER A 199 22.59 3.51 13.89
CA SER A 199 23.48 2.59 14.60
C SER A 199 23.82 3.10 15.98
N ASP A 200 24.62 2.32 16.73
CA ASP A 200 25.14 2.72 18.05
C ASP A 200 26.28 3.75 17.97
N LYS A 201 26.62 4.23 16.75
CA LYS A 201 27.63 5.29 16.63
C LYS A 201 27.20 6.53 17.36
N ILE A 202 28.10 7.03 18.19
CA ILE A 202 27.91 8.26 18.94
C ILE A 202 28.21 9.47 18.03
N VAL A 203 27.32 10.44 18.02
CA VAL A 203 27.48 11.74 17.34
C VAL A 203 28.51 12.58 18.08
N THR A 204 29.48 13.10 17.37
CA THR A 204 30.49 14.02 17.92
C THR A 204 30.25 15.45 17.46
N ALA A 205 30.71 16.41 18.26
CA ALA A 205 30.56 17.84 17.91
C ALA A 205 31.29 18.16 16.60
N GLY A 206 30.64 18.91 15.70
CA GLY A 206 31.18 19.30 14.41
C GLY A 206 30.95 18.31 13.26
N GLU A 207 30.35 17.13 13.54
CA GLU A 207 29.95 16.20 12.48
C GLU A 207 28.67 16.66 11.79
N PHE A 208 28.56 16.36 10.49
CA PHE A 208 27.27 16.37 9.80
C PHE A 208 26.46 15.15 10.22
N VAL A 209 25.14 15.34 10.35
CA VAL A 209 24.17 14.24 10.57
C VAL A 209 23.20 14.23 9.40
N THR A 210 23.23 13.17 8.63
CA THR A 210 22.26 12.90 7.55
C THR A 210 21.02 12.29 8.18
N LEU A 211 19.87 12.90 7.90
CA LEU A 211 18.56 12.41 8.32
C LEU A 211 17.71 12.16 7.07
N ASP A 212 17.20 10.94 6.91
CA ASP A 212 16.24 10.59 5.87
C ASP A 212 15.08 9.81 6.52
N PHE A 213 13.89 10.37 6.46
CA PHE A 213 12.73 9.87 7.17
C PHE A 213 11.44 10.34 6.52
N GLY A 214 10.38 9.60 6.78
CA GLY A 214 9.05 9.96 6.29
C GLY A 214 7.95 9.43 7.21
N ALA A 215 6.76 9.98 7.07
CA ALA A 215 5.59 9.62 7.86
C ALA A 215 4.56 8.85 7.02
N LEU A 216 4.01 7.78 7.57
CA LEU A 216 2.82 7.12 7.04
C LEU A 216 1.61 7.70 7.76
N TYR A 217 0.70 8.31 7.00
CA TYR A 217 -0.55 8.89 7.51
C TYR A 217 -1.74 8.36 6.70
N GLN A 218 -2.72 7.72 7.39
CA GLN A 218 -3.90 7.10 6.76
C GLN A 218 -3.55 6.28 5.51
N ALA A 219 -2.58 5.38 5.68
CA ALA A 219 -2.03 4.52 4.63
C ALA A 219 -1.39 5.25 3.43
N THR A 220 -1.20 6.56 3.53
CA THR A 220 -0.47 7.39 2.57
C THR A 220 0.92 7.67 3.13
N ALA A 221 1.96 7.24 2.42
CA ALA A 221 3.35 7.50 2.78
C ALA A 221 3.86 8.78 2.13
N LEU A 222 4.56 9.59 2.91
CA LEU A 222 5.55 10.54 2.40
C LEU A 222 6.89 9.78 2.32
N ILE A 223 7.51 9.81 1.18
CA ILE A 223 8.87 9.33 0.91
C ILE A 223 9.71 10.54 0.57
#